data_f4a578f10c1a0d4cc981ff7bdf4f4b56
#
_entry.id   f4a578f10c1a0d4cc981ff7bdf4f4b56
#
_cell.length_a   1.000
_cell.length_b   1.000
_cell.length_c   1.000
_cell.angle_alpha   90.00
_cell.angle_beta   90.00
_cell.angle_gamma   90.00
#
_symmetry.space_group_name_H-M   'P 1'
#
loop_
_entity.id
_entity.type
_entity.pdbx_description
1 polymer ?
#
loop_
_entity_poly.entity_id
_entity_poly.type
_entity_poly.pdbx_seq_one_letter_code
_entity_poly.pdbx_strand_id
1 'polypeptide(L)'
;MHKQASLNSVKLAIALRQSCIDEPYSIARFGRDLIAGVTVGIIAIPLAMALAIASGVPPQHGLYTAIIAGIVIAVTGGSRYSISGPTAAFVVILYPVAQQFGVGGLLMATLISGLFLVAMGMARLGRLIEYIPPSVTLGFTGGIAIVIATLQIKDFFGLSVPEMPETYLGKVEALAAALPSWQWGDTLVGVATLAVLLLWPRLRLPVPGHLPAVLVGVGLGFGLHYFGVDVATIGSKFSYTLADGTQGMGIPPIAPTLVMPWALPGPDGLPVEWNLAAVERLLPAAFSMAMLGAIESLLCAVVLDGMTGRKHSSNAELVGQGLGNIFAPFFGGITATAAIARSAANVRAGATSPISGIVHALVVLAAILVLAPWLSWLPLSAMAALLLIVAWNMSEAHKVVELIRRAPKSDVLVLLVCLLLTVIFDMVIAITFGVILASLLFMREIAKMTKLHDLAEHKRYAHEVPDNGLLYKINGPLFFAAAERVFAELEAQVKGHKVLVLQMEAVSILDAGGLSAFLHFGKQMAKAGVELRVAELQFQPLKTLARAKVRPQPGKLEFYGSLEEALKGEHLHEAAVN
;
A
#
# COMPACT_ATOMS: atom_id res chain seq x y z
N MET A 1 25.22 13.29 1.86
CA MET A 1 24.55 13.81 0.66
C MET A 1 24.35 12.78 -0.46
N HIS A 2 25.31 11.88 -0.77
CA HIS A 2 25.11 10.83 -1.82
C HIS A 2 23.96 9.85 -1.56
N LYS A 3 23.66 9.48 -0.30
CA LYS A 3 22.56 8.54 0.03
C LYS A 3 21.15 9.09 -0.20
N GLN A 4 20.93 10.41 -0.03
CA GLN A 4 19.62 11.04 -0.27
C GLN A 4 19.33 11.28 -1.76
N ALA A 5 20.36 11.49 -2.57
CA ALA A 5 20.21 11.68 -4.02
C ALA A 5 19.73 10.39 -4.74
N SER A 6 20.06 9.19 -4.20
CA SER A 6 19.62 7.92 -4.79
C SER A 6 18.13 7.63 -4.57
N LEU A 7 17.57 8.03 -3.42
CA LEU A 7 16.15 7.85 -3.07
C LEU A 7 15.20 8.64 -3.98
N ASN A 8 15.65 9.78 -4.51
CA ASN A 8 14.86 10.64 -5.40
C ASN A 8 15.15 10.40 -6.89
N SER A 9 15.93 9.38 -7.21
CA SER A 9 16.30 9.09 -8.58
C SER A 9 15.13 8.51 -9.36
N VAL A 10 14.88 9.05 -10.55
CA VAL A 10 13.96 8.50 -11.56
C VAL A 10 14.73 7.66 -12.59
N LYS A 11 16.03 7.39 -12.33
CA LYS A 11 16.88 6.65 -13.26
C LYS A 11 16.43 5.19 -13.33
N LEU A 12 16.15 4.73 -14.54
CA LEU A 12 15.85 3.32 -14.83
C LEU A 12 17.03 2.42 -14.47
N ALA A 13 16.72 1.17 -14.12
CA ALA A 13 17.69 0.14 -13.81
C ALA A 13 18.66 0.50 -12.66
N ILE A 14 18.26 1.39 -11.76
CA ILE A 14 19.16 1.87 -10.70
C ILE A 14 19.57 0.73 -9.74
N ALA A 15 18.64 -0.18 -9.43
CA ALA A 15 18.93 -1.32 -8.57
C ALA A 15 19.93 -2.30 -9.23
N LEU A 16 19.71 -2.60 -10.50
CA LEU A 16 20.59 -3.47 -11.28
C LEU A 16 21.98 -2.84 -11.43
N ARG A 17 22.05 -1.56 -11.78
CA ARG A 17 23.31 -0.83 -11.91
C ARG A 17 24.08 -0.83 -10.59
N GLN A 18 23.46 -0.47 -9.48
CA GLN A 18 24.12 -0.40 -8.18
C GLN A 18 24.62 -1.74 -7.70
N SER A 19 23.88 -2.84 -7.97
CA SER A 19 24.22 -4.16 -7.48
C SER A 19 25.17 -4.95 -8.37
N CYS A 20 25.21 -4.67 -9.70
CA CYS A 20 25.97 -5.45 -10.67
C CYS A 20 27.06 -4.66 -11.39
N ILE A 21 27.01 -3.30 -11.38
CA ILE A 21 28.01 -2.45 -12.04
C ILE A 21 28.79 -1.64 -11.02
N ASP A 22 28.10 -0.91 -10.12
CA ASP A 22 28.76 -0.05 -9.13
C ASP A 22 29.38 -0.88 -7.97
N GLU A 23 28.82 -2.07 -7.66
CA GLU A 23 29.39 -3.06 -6.75
C GLU A 23 29.97 -4.25 -7.55
N PRO A 24 31.14 -4.84 -7.16
CA PRO A 24 31.71 -6.00 -7.86
C PRO A 24 30.74 -7.19 -7.79
N TYR A 25 30.33 -7.69 -8.95
CA TYR A 25 29.45 -8.83 -9.09
C TYR A 25 30.25 -10.10 -9.39
N SER A 26 30.39 -10.95 -8.38
CA SER A 26 31.20 -12.17 -8.46
C SER A 26 30.37 -13.41 -8.81
N ILE A 27 31.04 -14.50 -9.26
CA ILE A 27 30.39 -15.79 -9.51
C ILE A 27 29.70 -16.32 -8.24
N ALA A 28 30.28 -16.08 -7.06
CA ALA A 28 29.63 -16.45 -5.80
C ALA A 28 28.32 -15.69 -5.52
N ARG A 29 28.25 -14.42 -5.93
CA ARG A 29 26.99 -13.66 -5.87
C ARG A 29 25.96 -14.18 -6.87
N PHE A 30 26.39 -14.49 -8.09
CA PHE A 30 25.54 -15.12 -9.10
C PHE A 30 24.98 -16.46 -8.60
N GLY A 31 25.81 -17.31 -8.00
CA GLY A 31 25.34 -18.59 -7.42
C GLY A 31 24.26 -18.40 -6.34
N ARG A 32 24.40 -17.38 -5.48
CA ARG A 32 23.37 -17.04 -4.49
C ARG A 32 22.08 -16.55 -5.14
N ASP A 33 22.17 -15.65 -6.12
CA ASP A 33 21.01 -15.14 -6.85
C ASP A 33 20.31 -16.25 -7.65
N LEU A 34 21.08 -17.21 -8.20
CA LEU A 34 20.55 -18.39 -8.87
C LEU A 34 19.75 -19.28 -7.91
N ILE A 35 20.31 -19.63 -6.75
CA ILE A 35 19.63 -20.46 -5.75
C ILE A 35 18.36 -19.75 -5.25
N ALA A 36 18.45 -18.45 -4.94
CA ALA A 36 17.32 -17.66 -4.48
C ALA A 36 16.23 -17.58 -5.55
N GLY A 37 16.58 -17.27 -6.79
CA GLY A 37 15.64 -17.18 -7.90
C GLY A 37 14.94 -18.51 -8.20
N VAL A 38 15.67 -19.62 -8.21
CA VAL A 38 15.10 -20.97 -8.38
C VAL A 38 14.13 -21.30 -7.23
N THR A 39 14.56 -21.07 -5.99
CA THR A 39 13.72 -21.33 -4.81
C THR A 39 12.39 -20.57 -4.89
N VAL A 40 12.44 -19.27 -5.20
CA VAL A 40 11.23 -18.45 -5.27
C VAL A 40 10.44 -18.75 -6.54
N GLY A 41 11.09 -19.10 -7.66
CA GLY A 41 10.43 -19.50 -8.89
C GLY A 41 9.52 -20.72 -8.70
N ILE A 42 10.02 -21.74 -8.01
CA ILE A 42 9.24 -22.96 -7.68
C ILE A 42 7.99 -22.61 -6.84
N ILE A 43 8.14 -21.74 -5.84
CA ILE A 43 7.02 -21.30 -5.00
C ILE A 43 5.99 -20.49 -5.83
N ALA A 44 6.47 -19.70 -6.77
CA ALA A 44 5.64 -18.77 -7.53
C ALA A 44 4.76 -19.46 -8.55
N ILE A 45 5.13 -20.63 -9.10
CA ILE A 45 4.38 -21.31 -10.15
C ILE A 45 2.92 -21.60 -9.73
N PRO A 46 2.65 -22.42 -8.69
CA PRO A 46 1.27 -22.71 -8.30
C PRO A 46 0.54 -21.45 -7.81
N LEU A 47 1.26 -20.55 -7.15
CA LEU A 47 0.68 -19.33 -6.61
C LEU A 47 0.25 -18.35 -7.71
N ALA A 48 1.06 -18.18 -8.77
CA ALA A 48 0.72 -17.30 -9.89
C ALA A 48 -0.52 -17.82 -10.65
N MET A 49 -0.64 -19.14 -10.82
CA MET A 49 -1.82 -19.76 -11.41
C MET A 49 -3.06 -19.57 -10.53
N ALA A 50 -2.94 -19.83 -9.22
CA ALA A 50 -4.03 -19.65 -8.27
C ALA A 50 -4.56 -18.22 -8.28
N LEU A 51 -3.66 -17.23 -8.33
CA LEU A 51 -4.01 -15.81 -8.36
C LEU A 51 -4.70 -15.40 -9.67
N ALA A 52 -4.29 -15.95 -10.81
CA ALA A 52 -4.98 -15.73 -12.08
C ALA A 52 -6.40 -16.28 -12.03
N ILE A 53 -6.57 -17.52 -11.57
CA ILE A 53 -7.89 -18.16 -11.43
C ILE A 53 -8.78 -17.38 -10.46
N ALA A 54 -8.25 -17.00 -9.32
CA ALA A 54 -8.96 -16.16 -8.35
C ALA A 54 -9.34 -14.79 -8.92
N SER A 55 -8.57 -14.26 -9.88
CA SER A 55 -8.86 -13.02 -10.61
C SER A 55 -9.84 -13.22 -11.78
N GLY A 56 -10.40 -14.41 -11.98
CA GLY A 56 -11.39 -14.70 -13.02
C GLY A 56 -10.80 -14.94 -14.41
N VAL A 57 -9.50 -15.20 -14.52
CA VAL A 57 -8.82 -15.46 -15.81
C VAL A 57 -8.11 -16.81 -15.81
N PRO A 58 -7.86 -17.41 -16.99
CA PRO A 58 -7.12 -18.65 -17.09
C PRO A 58 -5.72 -18.61 -16.44
N PRO A 59 -5.21 -19.75 -15.91
CA PRO A 59 -4.00 -19.80 -15.10
C PRO A 59 -2.73 -19.32 -15.81
N GLN A 60 -2.64 -19.47 -17.14
CA GLN A 60 -1.49 -19.02 -17.93
C GLN A 60 -1.23 -17.52 -17.81
N HIS A 61 -2.26 -16.69 -17.66
CA HIS A 61 -2.11 -15.24 -17.55
C HIS A 61 -1.30 -14.84 -16.30
N GLY A 62 -1.42 -15.60 -15.20
CA GLY A 62 -0.60 -15.42 -14.01
C GLY A 62 0.87 -15.79 -14.23
N LEU A 63 1.13 -16.89 -14.96
CA LEU A 63 2.49 -17.29 -15.31
C LEU A 63 3.14 -16.29 -16.27
N TYR A 64 2.42 -15.83 -17.29
CA TYR A 64 2.90 -14.79 -18.21
C TYR A 64 3.24 -13.49 -17.50
N THR A 65 2.43 -13.10 -16.51
CA THR A 65 2.72 -11.96 -15.65
C THR A 65 4.02 -12.15 -14.88
N ALA A 66 4.21 -13.30 -14.24
CA ALA A 66 5.42 -13.59 -13.46
C ALA A 66 6.68 -13.61 -14.33
N ILE A 67 6.55 -14.02 -15.60
CA ILE A 67 7.65 -14.03 -16.57
C ILE A 67 7.95 -12.61 -17.06
N ILE A 68 7.00 -11.97 -17.73
CA ILE A 68 7.25 -10.72 -18.45
C ILE A 68 7.41 -9.55 -17.48
N ALA A 69 6.42 -9.30 -16.61
CA ALA A 69 6.54 -8.24 -15.63
C ALA A 69 7.69 -8.51 -14.66
N GLY A 70 7.91 -9.77 -14.27
CA GLY A 70 9.03 -10.15 -13.40
C GLY A 70 10.39 -9.76 -13.98
N ILE A 71 10.65 -10.01 -15.26
CA ILE A 71 11.90 -9.60 -15.94
C ILE A 71 11.97 -8.08 -16.08
N VAL A 72 10.92 -7.45 -16.62
CA VAL A 72 10.93 -6.00 -16.88
C VAL A 72 11.16 -5.23 -15.58
N ILE A 73 10.44 -5.56 -14.51
CA ILE A 73 10.56 -4.87 -13.22
C ILE A 73 11.92 -5.13 -12.58
N ALA A 74 12.44 -6.37 -12.62
CA ALA A 74 13.77 -6.68 -12.10
C ALA A 74 14.87 -5.87 -12.80
N VAL A 75 14.74 -5.65 -14.11
CA VAL A 75 15.70 -4.86 -14.91
C VAL A 75 15.55 -3.36 -14.66
N THR A 76 14.33 -2.84 -14.62
CA THR A 76 14.06 -1.39 -14.64
C THR A 76 13.80 -0.79 -13.26
N GLY A 77 13.47 -1.61 -12.25
CA GLY A 77 13.02 -1.18 -10.93
C GLY A 77 14.09 -0.56 -10.03
N GLY A 78 13.63 -0.10 -8.89
CA GLY A 78 14.43 0.60 -7.88
C GLY A 78 14.80 -0.24 -6.66
N SER A 79 14.26 -1.47 -6.53
CA SER A 79 14.52 -2.40 -5.44
C SER A 79 15.42 -3.56 -5.90
N ARG A 80 16.39 -3.94 -5.06
CA ARG A 80 17.36 -5.00 -5.40
C ARG A 80 16.81 -6.41 -5.22
N TYR A 81 15.80 -6.58 -4.41
CA TYR A 81 15.36 -7.89 -3.92
C TYR A 81 13.89 -8.19 -4.19
N SER A 82 13.16 -7.23 -4.76
CA SER A 82 11.74 -7.40 -5.07
C SER A 82 11.52 -8.49 -6.11
N ILE A 83 10.57 -9.37 -5.82
CA ILE A 83 10.04 -10.35 -6.77
C ILE A 83 8.65 -9.88 -7.15
N SER A 84 8.48 -9.52 -8.41
CA SER A 84 7.23 -9.01 -8.95
C SER A 84 6.46 -10.06 -9.74
N GLY A 85 5.15 -9.90 -9.79
CA GLY A 85 4.23 -10.80 -10.46
C GLY A 85 2.81 -10.59 -9.95
N PRO A 86 1.85 -11.49 -10.25
CA PRO A 86 0.49 -11.37 -9.72
C PRO A 86 0.52 -11.48 -8.20
N THR A 87 -0.31 -10.68 -7.50
CA THR A 87 -0.43 -10.70 -6.05
C THR A 87 -1.88 -10.86 -5.61
N ALA A 88 -2.07 -11.35 -4.39
CA ALA A 88 -3.39 -11.61 -3.86
C ALA A 88 -4.23 -10.34 -3.70
N ALA A 89 -3.61 -9.21 -3.35
CA ALA A 89 -4.32 -7.96 -3.16
C ALA A 89 -5.07 -7.50 -4.42
N PHE A 90 -4.53 -7.79 -5.60
CA PHE A 90 -5.18 -7.44 -6.86
C PHE A 90 -6.44 -8.24 -7.17
N VAL A 91 -6.60 -9.45 -6.62
CA VAL A 91 -7.76 -10.32 -6.91
C VAL A 91 -9.08 -9.58 -6.75
N VAL A 92 -9.19 -8.77 -5.70
CA VAL A 92 -10.42 -8.02 -5.39
C VAL A 92 -10.78 -7.00 -6.48
N ILE A 93 -9.79 -6.42 -7.17
CA ILE A 93 -9.99 -5.47 -8.27
C ILE A 93 -10.07 -6.19 -9.61
N LEU A 94 -9.19 -7.16 -9.85
CA LEU A 94 -9.09 -7.82 -11.15
C LEU A 94 -10.31 -8.69 -11.44
N TYR A 95 -10.86 -9.36 -10.42
CA TYR A 95 -12.02 -10.25 -10.59
C TYR A 95 -13.25 -9.51 -11.15
N PRO A 96 -13.75 -8.40 -10.57
CA PRO A 96 -14.86 -7.64 -11.14
C PRO A 96 -14.57 -7.11 -12.55
N VAL A 97 -13.34 -6.64 -12.80
CA VAL A 97 -12.93 -6.13 -14.11
C VAL A 97 -12.94 -7.25 -15.16
N ALA A 98 -12.43 -8.44 -14.81
CA ALA A 98 -12.45 -9.60 -15.69
C ALA A 98 -13.87 -10.07 -16.01
N GLN A 99 -14.78 -10.05 -15.03
CA GLN A 99 -16.19 -10.41 -15.23
C GLN A 99 -16.92 -9.39 -16.11
N GLN A 100 -16.68 -8.09 -15.88
CA GLN A 100 -17.41 -7.02 -16.56
C GLN A 100 -16.86 -6.72 -17.97
N PHE A 101 -15.54 -6.83 -18.16
CA PHE A 101 -14.85 -6.41 -19.40
C PHE A 101 -14.08 -7.53 -20.10
N GLY A 102 -14.13 -8.74 -19.57
CA GLY A 102 -13.38 -9.87 -20.10
C GLY A 102 -11.86 -9.74 -19.93
N VAL A 103 -11.13 -10.70 -20.51
CA VAL A 103 -9.66 -10.72 -20.46
C VAL A 103 -9.07 -9.50 -21.17
N GLY A 104 -9.60 -9.15 -22.36
CA GLY A 104 -9.13 -7.99 -23.13
C GLY A 104 -9.23 -6.69 -22.34
N GLY A 105 -10.38 -6.45 -21.68
CA GLY A 105 -10.59 -5.28 -20.83
C GLY A 105 -9.67 -5.24 -19.62
N LEU A 106 -9.43 -6.37 -18.98
CA LEU A 106 -8.50 -6.48 -17.85
C LEU A 106 -7.06 -6.14 -18.28
N LEU A 107 -6.60 -6.63 -19.43
CA LEU A 107 -5.26 -6.33 -19.92
C LEU A 107 -5.11 -4.86 -20.30
N MET A 108 -6.15 -4.24 -20.87
CA MET A 108 -6.15 -2.80 -21.14
C MET A 108 -6.15 -1.96 -19.86
N ALA A 109 -6.92 -2.35 -18.85
CA ALA A 109 -6.86 -1.69 -17.55
C ALA A 109 -5.47 -1.80 -16.91
N THR A 110 -4.81 -2.96 -17.06
CA THR A 110 -3.42 -3.18 -16.63
C THR A 110 -2.46 -2.24 -17.34
N LEU A 111 -2.58 -2.10 -18.66
CA LEU A 111 -1.75 -1.18 -19.45
C LEU A 111 -1.92 0.27 -19.00
N ILE A 112 -3.17 0.72 -18.83
CA ILE A 112 -3.47 2.08 -18.35
C ILE A 112 -2.93 2.27 -16.93
N SER A 113 -3.06 1.28 -16.05
CA SER A 113 -2.50 1.34 -14.70
C SER A 113 -0.98 1.47 -14.72
N GLY A 114 -0.30 0.80 -15.66
CA GLY A 114 1.13 0.95 -15.89
C GLY A 114 1.52 2.38 -16.27
N LEU A 115 0.74 3.04 -17.13
CA LEU A 115 0.95 4.44 -17.48
C LEU A 115 0.78 5.37 -16.27
N PHE A 116 -0.22 5.14 -15.42
CA PHE A 116 -0.38 5.89 -14.17
C PHE A 116 0.82 5.70 -13.23
N LEU A 117 1.33 4.48 -13.06
CA LEU A 117 2.50 4.21 -12.24
C LEU A 117 3.76 4.92 -12.74
N VAL A 118 4.00 4.91 -14.07
CA VAL A 118 5.10 5.66 -14.68
C VAL A 118 4.94 7.15 -14.42
N ALA A 119 3.74 7.70 -14.63
CA ALA A 119 3.45 9.11 -14.38
C ALA A 119 3.70 9.48 -12.89
N MET A 120 3.23 8.65 -11.94
CA MET A 120 3.47 8.84 -10.51
C MET A 120 4.97 8.81 -10.17
N GLY A 121 5.72 7.87 -10.73
CA GLY A 121 7.18 7.78 -10.53
C GLY A 121 7.92 9.00 -11.08
N MET A 122 7.55 9.48 -12.29
CA MET A 122 8.11 10.68 -12.89
C MET A 122 7.74 11.95 -12.11
N ALA A 123 6.52 12.03 -11.62
CA ALA A 123 6.05 13.12 -10.73
C ALA A 123 6.66 13.06 -9.33
N ARG A 124 7.51 12.05 -9.04
CA ARG A 124 8.20 11.85 -7.75
C ARG A 124 7.25 11.63 -6.56
N LEU A 125 6.11 10.99 -6.81
CA LEU A 125 5.10 10.71 -5.80
C LEU A 125 5.42 9.48 -4.93
N GLY A 126 6.54 8.77 -5.18
CA GLY A 126 6.91 7.57 -4.43
C GLY A 126 7.04 7.78 -2.91
N ARG A 127 7.33 9.00 -2.45
CA ARG A 127 7.36 9.32 -1.02
C ARG A 127 6.00 9.55 -0.40
N LEU A 128 4.98 9.90 -1.17
CA LEU A 128 3.65 10.17 -0.60
C LEU A 128 3.04 8.93 0.06
N ILE A 129 3.43 7.75 -0.39
CA ILE A 129 2.95 6.48 0.15
C ILE A 129 3.50 6.22 1.57
N GLU A 130 4.67 6.78 1.90
CA GLU A 130 5.24 6.73 3.26
C GLU A 130 4.36 7.45 4.31
N TYR A 131 3.45 8.31 3.86
CA TYR A 131 2.51 9.03 4.74
C TYR A 131 1.18 8.29 4.99
N ILE A 132 0.99 7.10 4.40
CA ILE A 132 -0.21 6.30 4.69
C ILE A 132 -0.09 5.69 6.09
N PRO A 133 -1.03 5.96 7.00
CA PRO A 133 -0.96 5.44 8.36
C PRO A 133 -1.03 3.90 8.40
N PRO A 134 -0.31 3.24 9.32
CA PRO A 134 -0.37 1.78 9.48
C PRO A 134 -1.78 1.25 9.76
N SER A 135 -2.64 2.03 10.44
CA SER A 135 -4.05 1.69 10.68
C SER A 135 -4.86 1.56 9.39
N VAL A 136 -4.61 2.42 8.40
CA VAL A 136 -5.22 2.34 7.06
C VAL A 136 -4.72 1.08 6.36
N THR A 137 -3.40 0.88 6.33
CA THR A 137 -2.77 -0.28 5.66
C THR A 137 -3.29 -1.61 6.22
N LEU A 138 -3.27 -1.79 7.54
CA LEU A 138 -3.77 -3.00 8.20
C LEU A 138 -5.28 -3.19 8.00
N GLY A 139 -6.04 -2.10 7.94
CA GLY A 139 -7.48 -2.15 7.68
C GLY A 139 -7.78 -2.70 6.29
N PHE A 140 -7.18 -2.12 5.24
CA PHE A 140 -7.47 -2.59 3.89
C PHE A 140 -6.87 -3.98 3.59
N THR A 141 -5.66 -4.29 4.07
CA THR A 141 -5.08 -5.64 3.87
C THR A 141 -5.89 -6.72 4.59
N GLY A 142 -6.39 -6.41 5.79
CA GLY A 142 -7.31 -7.29 6.51
C GLY A 142 -8.63 -7.50 5.77
N GLY A 143 -9.23 -6.44 5.24
CA GLY A 143 -10.45 -6.51 4.42
C GLY A 143 -10.26 -7.33 3.15
N ILE A 144 -9.17 -7.10 2.41
CA ILE A 144 -8.83 -7.90 1.23
C ILE A 144 -8.65 -9.39 1.60
N ALA A 145 -7.98 -9.68 2.71
CA ALA A 145 -7.80 -11.05 3.17
C ALA A 145 -9.11 -11.77 3.43
N ILE A 146 -10.11 -11.09 4.01
CA ILE A 146 -11.46 -11.62 4.22
C ILE A 146 -12.12 -11.93 2.86
N VAL A 147 -12.07 -11.00 1.91
CA VAL A 147 -12.68 -11.18 0.58
C VAL A 147 -12.02 -12.34 -0.16
N ILE A 148 -10.68 -12.44 -0.15
CA ILE A 148 -9.95 -13.54 -0.78
C ILE A 148 -10.36 -14.87 -0.14
N ALA A 149 -10.33 -14.96 1.19
CA ALA A 149 -10.71 -16.19 1.88
C ALA A 149 -12.14 -16.61 1.54
N THR A 150 -13.07 -15.67 1.45
CA THR A 150 -14.46 -15.92 1.04
C THR A 150 -14.54 -16.50 -0.38
N LEU A 151 -13.79 -15.94 -1.33
CA LEU A 151 -13.77 -16.43 -2.72
C LEU A 151 -13.21 -17.85 -2.83
N GLN A 152 -12.27 -18.24 -1.96
CA GLN A 152 -11.68 -19.58 -1.97
C GLN A 152 -12.64 -20.67 -1.47
N ILE A 153 -13.71 -20.33 -0.77
CA ILE A 153 -14.71 -21.31 -0.27
C ILE A 153 -15.27 -22.13 -1.41
N LYS A 154 -15.53 -21.51 -2.58
CA LYS A 154 -16.04 -22.21 -3.77
C LYS A 154 -15.13 -23.37 -4.16
N ASP A 155 -13.87 -23.10 -4.42
CA ASP A 155 -12.93 -24.08 -4.96
C ASP A 155 -12.43 -25.04 -3.87
N PHE A 156 -12.35 -24.61 -2.61
CA PHE A 156 -11.94 -25.45 -1.48
C PHE A 156 -12.96 -26.56 -1.20
N PHE A 157 -14.25 -26.25 -1.30
CA PHE A 157 -15.35 -27.20 -1.07
C PHE A 157 -15.92 -27.79 -2.37
N GLY A 158 -15.38 -27.45 -3.53
CA GLY A 158 -15.86 -27.92 -4.83
C GLY A 158 -17.30 -27.49 -5.13
N LEU A 159 -17.70 -26.28 -4.70
CA LEU A 159 -19.07 -25.79 -4.87
C LEU A 159 -19.34 -25.37 -6.32
N SER A 160 -20.52 -25.69 -6.83
CA SER A 160 -20.98 -25.25 -8.14
C SER A 160 -21.71 -23.91 -8.02
N VAL A 161 -21.00 -22.82 -8.30
CA VAL A 161 -21.56 -21.46 -8.36
C VAL A 161 -21.46 -20.99 -9.80
N PRO A 162 -22.56 -20.91 -10.56
CA PRO A 162 -22.55 -20.51 -11.99
C PRO A 162 -22.02 -19.11 -12.21
N GLU A 163 -22.55 -18.14 -11.48
CA GLU A 163 -22.12 -16.76 -11.49
C GLU A 163 -21.89 -16.27 -10.06
N MET A 164 -20.73 -15.65 -9.84
CA MET A 164 -20.41 -15.05 -8.55
C MET A 164 -20.87 -13.58 -8.57
N PRO A 165 -21.80 -13.16 -7.67
CA PRO A 165 -22.27 -11.78 -7.61
C PRO A 165 -21.15 -10.77 -7.35
N GLU A 166 -21.34 -9.51 -7.78
CA GLU A 166 -20.36 -8.45 -7.57
C GLU A 166 -20.25 -8.02 -6.09
N THR A 167 -21.40 -7.91 -5.41
CA THR A 167 -21.45 -7.48 -4.00
C THR A 167 -20.96 -8.55 -3.04
N TYR A 168 -20.31 -8.15 -1.97
CA TYR A 168 -19.78 -9.10 -0.95
C TYR A 168 -20.90 -9.94 -0.31
N LEU A 169 -22.02 -9.33 0.06
CA LEU A 169 -23.17 -10.06 0.62
C LEU A 169 -23.74 -11.04 -0.38
N GLY A 170 -23.89 -10.64 -1.65
CA GLY A 170 -24.32 -11.54 -2.71
C GLY A 170 -23.38 -12.72 -2.90
N LYS A 171 -22.06 -12.54 -2.78
CA LYS A 171 -21.08 -13.64 -2.79
C LYS A 171 -21.33 -14.63 -1.67
N VAL A 172 -21.56 -14.12 -0.44
CA VAL A 172 -21.84 -14.98 0.72
C VAL A 172 -23.16 -15.74 0.51
N GLU A 173 -24.21 -15.07 0.03
CA GLU A 173 -25.50 -15.72 -0.27
C GLU A 173 -25.37 -16.79 -1.36
N ALA A 174 -24.65 -16.50 -2.45
CA ALA A 174 -24.43 -17.46 -3.54
C ALA A 174 -23.64 -18.69 -3.07
N LEU A 175 -22.62 -18.49 -2.21
CA LEU A 175 -21.86 -19.58 -1.62
C LEU A 175 -22.74 -20.42 -0.66
N ALA A 176 -23.57 -19.77 0.16
CA ALA A 176 -24.49 -20.47 1.04
C ALA A 176 -25.54 -21.28 0.26
N ALA A 177 -26.10 -20.71 -0.81
CA ALA A 177 -27.01 -21.40 -1.71
C ALA A 177 -26.39 -22.59 -2.44
N ALA A 178 -25.08 -22.54 -2.71
CA ALA A 178 -24.33 -23.59 -3.38
C ALA A 178 -23.87 -24.73 -2.45
N LEU A 179 -24.03 -24.62 -1.14
CA LEU A 179 -23.62 -25.65 -0.17
C LEU A 179 -24.15 -27.08 -0.49
N PRO A 180 -25.36 -27.26 -1.02
CA PRO A 180 -25.84 -28.61 -1.40
C PRO A 180 -25.01 -29.26 -2.53
N SER A 181 -24.24 -28.49 -3.31
CA SER A 181 -23.34 -29.01 -4.37
C SER A 181 -21.97 -29.43 -3.87
N TRP A 182 -21.73 -29.45 -2.55
CA TRP A 182 -20.48 -29.79 -1.91
C TRP A 182 -19.88 -31.11 -2.38
N GLN A 183 -18.58 -31.08 -2.70
CA GLN A 183 -17.80 -32.22 -3.13
C GLN A 183 -16.78 -32.60 -2.04
N TRP A 184 -16.96 -33.77 -1.45
CA TRP A 184 -16.09 -34.27 -0.38
C TRP A 184 -14.65 -34.54 -0.86
N GLY A 185 -14.47 -34.95 -2.13
CA GLY A 185 -13.16 -35.20 -2.72
C GLY A 185 -12.30 -33.93 -2.79
N ASP A 186 -12.88 -32.82 -3.26
CA ASP A 186 -12.21 -31.51 -3.29
C ASP A 186 -11.86 -31.04 -1.88
N THR A 187 -12.80 -31.18 -0.94
CA THR A 187 -12.58 -30.83 0.45
C THR A 187 -11.44 -31.62 1.09
N LEU A 188 -11.38 -32.93 0.84
CA LEU A 188 -10.31 -33.79 1.36
C LEU A 188 -8.94 -33.34 0.83
N VAL A 189 -8.82 -33.05 -0.44
CA VAL A 189 -7.59 -32.53 -1.06
C VAL A 189 -7.22 -31.17 -0.47
N GLY A 190 -8.20 -30.25 -0.35
CA GLY A 190 -8.00 -28.94 0.23
C GLY A 190 -7.50 -29.00 1.68
N VAL A 191 -8.16 -29.82 2.52
CA VAL A 191 -7.78 -30.01 3.92
C VAL A 191 -6.39 -30.66 4.04
N ALA A 192 -6.09 -31.68 3.27
CA ALA A 192 -4.78 -32.33 3.27
C ALA A 192 -3.67 -31.34 2.86
N THR A 193 -3.88 -30.57 1.81
CA THR A 193 -2.94 -29.53 1.37
C THR A 193 -2.74 -28.47 2.44
N LEU A 194 -3.82 -27.99 3.04
CA LEU A 194 -3.78 -27.00 4.13
C LEU A 194 -3.06 -27.56 5.36
N ALA A 195 -3.32 -28.80 5.74
CA ALA A 195 -2.64 -29.45 6.84
C ALA A 195 -1.12 -29.52 6.62
N VAL A 196 -0.68 -29.88 5.41
CA VAL A 196 0.74 -29.90 5.07
C VAL A 196 1.32 -28.48 5.19
N LEU A 197 0.67 -27.45 4.66
CA LEU A 197 1.12 -26.06 4.74
C LEU A 197 1.30 -25.59 6.17
N LEU A 198 0.40 -25.98 7.09
CA LEU A 198 0.43 -25.58 8.50
C LEU A 198 1.44 -26.38 9.32
N LEU A 199 1.62 -27.67 9.01
CA LEU A 199 2.49 -28.56 9.77
C LEU A 199 3.94 -28.55 9.28
N TRP A 200 4.18 -28.31 7.99
CA TRP A 200 5.52 -28.33 7.38
C TRP A 200 6.55 -27.43 8.07
N PRO A 201 6.23 -26.18 8.48
CA PRO A 201 7.19 -25.34 9.17
C PRO A 201 7.73 -25.95 10.49
N ARG A 202 6.97 -26.86 11.12
CA ARG A 202 7.38 -27.53 12.36
C ARG A 202 8.50 -28.56 12.13
N LEU A 203 8.59 -29.08 10.90
CA LEU A 203 9.63 -30.05 10.52
C LEU A 203 11.02 -29.39 10.30
N ARG A 204 11.07 -28.06 10.22
CA ARG A 204 12.32 -27.28 10.03
C ARG A 204 13.18 -27.73 8.84
N LEU A 205 12.54 -28.28 7.81
CA LEU A 205 13.23 -28.70 6.57
C LEU A 205 13.57 -27.48 5.71
N PRO A 206 14.67 -27.53 4.95
CA PRO A 206 15.09 -26.41 4.10
C PRO A 206 14.21 -26.20 2.86
N VAL A 207 13.20 -27.04 2.64
CA VAL A 207 12.29 -26.97 1.51
C VAL A 207 11.05 -26.14 1.89
N PRO A 208 10.65 -25.15 1.07
CA PRO A 208 9.44 -24.38 1.30
C PRO A 208 8.18 -25.27 1.30
N GLY A 209 7.31 -25.09 2.29
CA GLY A 209 6.11 -25.94 2.48
C GLY A 209 5.11 -25.94 1.34
N HIS A 210 5.14 -24.94 0.46
CA HIS A 210 4.25 -24.85 -0.70
C HIS A 210 4.44 -26.01 -1.68
N LEU A 211 5.70 -26.44 -1.94
CA LEU A 211 5.99 -27.52 -2.87
C LEU A 211 5.46 -28.87 -2.37
N PRO A 212 5.81 -29.36 -1.15
CA PRO A 212 5.27 -30.61 -0.66
C PRO A 212 3.75 -30.58 -0.49
N ALA A 213 3.17 -29.44 -0.11
CA ALA A 213 1.70 -29.31 0.00
C ALA A 213 1.01 -29.52 -1.35
N VAL A 214 1.53 -28.89 -2.41
CA VAL A 214 1.01 -29.07 -3.78
C VAL A 214 1.19 -30.52 -4.25
N LEU A 215 2.35 -31.13 -4.01
CA LEU A 215 2.60 -32.52 -4.39
C LEU A 215 1.66 -33.50 -3.68
N VAL A 216 1.38 -33.29 -2.39
CA VAL A 216 0.38 -34.08 -1.65
C VAL A 216 -1.01 -33.86 -2.23
N GLY A 217 -1.39 -32.60 -2.54
CA GLY A 217 -2.67 -32.29 -3.18
C GLY A 217 -2.86 -32.99 -4.53
N VAL A 218 -1.84 -32.92 -5.40
CA VAL A 218 -1.84 -33.60 -6.71
C VAL A 218 -1.90 -35.12 -6.54
N GLY A 219 -1.05 -35.69 -5.68
CA GLY A 219 -1.01 -37.13 -5.45
C GLY A 219 -2.33 -37.67 -4.90
N LEU A 220 -2.95 -36.94 -3.95
CA LEU A 220 -4.26 -37.31 -3.41
C LEU A 220 -5.38 -37.15 -4.46
N GLY A 221 -5.38 -36.05 -5.23
CA GLY A 221 -6.33 -35.84 -6.31
C GLY A 221 -6.25 -36.94 -7.39
N PHE A 222 -5.03 -37.32 -7.79
CA PHE A 222 -4.80 -38.44 -8.72
C PHE A 222 -5.28 -39.77 -8.13
N GLY A 223 -4.99 -40.04 -6.86
CA GLY A 223 -5.47 -41.25 -6.17
C GLY A 223 -6.98 -41.30 -6.10
N LEU A 224 -7.66 -40.23 -5.75
CA LEU A 224 -9.13 -40.15 -5.73
C LEU A 224 -9.73 -40.37 -7.11
N HIS A 225 -9.16 -39.79 -8.15
CA HIS A 225 -9.58 -40.02 -9.54
C HIS A 225 -9.47 -41.47 -9.94
N TYR A 226 -8.39 -42.17 -9.54
CA TYR A 226 -8.24 -43.60 -9.78
C TYR A 226 -9.34 -44.46 -9.11
N PHE A 227 -9.86 -44.02 -7.97
CA PHE A 227 -10.99 -44.67 -7.29
C PHE A 227 -12.37 -44.18 -7.75
N GLY A 228 -12.43 -43.42 -8.84
CA GLY A 228 -13.68 -42.93 -9.44
C GLY A 228 -14.30 -41.74 -8.73
N VAL A 229 -13.52 -41.01 -7.93
CA VAL A 229 -13.94 -39.75 -7.29
C VAL A 229 -13.38 -38.59 -8.09
N ASP A 230 -14.26 -37.82 -8.73
CA ASP A 230 -13.85 -36.64 -9.49
C ASP A 230 -13.43 -35.49 -8.57
N VAL A 231 -12.26 -34.96 -8.86
CA VAL A 231 -11.69 -33.75 -8.21
C VAL A 231 -11.46 -32.71 -9.30
N ALA A 232 -11.92 -31.50 -9.06
CA ALA A 232 -11.74 -30.40 -10.02
C ALA A 232 -10.27 -30.02 -10.15
N THR A 233 -9.69 -30.15 -11.34
CA THR A 233 -8.31 -29.81 -11.68
C THR A 233 -8.25 -28.66 -12.68
N ILE A 234 -7.07 -28.07 -12.87
CA ILE A 234 -6.85 -27.08 -13.93
C ILE A 234 -7.23 -27.66 -15.28
N GLY A 235 -6.82 -28.90 -15.56
CA GLY A 235 -7.13 -29.61 -16.84
C GLY A 235 -8.60 -29.88 -17.02
N SER A 236 -9.39 -30.08 -15.97
CA SER A 236 -10.85 -30.32 -16.11
C SER A 236 -11.67 -29.03 -16.28
N LYS A 237 -11.12 -27.86 -15.90
CA LYS A 237 -11.87 -26.59 -15.89
C LYS A 237 -11.41 -25.60 -16.97
N PHE A 238 -10.19 -25.71 -17.44
CA PHE A 238 -9.61 -24.78 -18.41
C PHE A 238 -9.20 -25.51 -19.69
N SER A 239 -9.46 -24.87 -20.82
CA SER A 239 -9.01 -25.31 -22.14
C SER A 239 -8.31 -24.16 -22.85
N TYR A 240 -7.46 -24.48 -23.79
CA TYR A 240 -6.79 -23.51 -24.64
C TYR A 240 -6.84 -23.92 -26.11
N THR A 241 -6.74 -22.93 -26.98
CA THR A 241 -6.59 -23.15 -28.42
C THR A 241 -5.31 -22.47 -28.87
N LEU A 242 -4.40 -23.20 -29.49
CA LEU A 242 -3.17 -22.69 -30.07
C LEU A 242 -3.42 -21.98 -31.41
N ALA A 243 -2.46 -21.20 -31.87
CA ALA A 243 -2.55 -20.47 -33.13
C ALA A 243 -2.69 -21.36 -34.37
N ASP A 244 -2.27 -22.63 -34.28
CA ASP A 244 -2.43 -23.65 -35.30
C ASP A 244 -3.81 -24.35 -35.26
N GLY A 245 -4.71 -23.91 -34.36
CA GLY A 245 -6.03 -24.50 -34.17
C GLY A 245 -6.06 -25.74 -33.26
N THR A 246 -4.91 -26.18 -32.73
CA THR A 246 -4.84 -27.31 -31.79
C THR A 246 -5.50 -26.93 -30.48
N GLN A 247 -6.45 -27.74 -30.03
CA GLN A 247 -7.10 -27.58 -28.73
C GLN A 247 -6.46 -28.49 -27.68
N GLY A 248 -6.30 -27.95 -26.49
CA GLY A 248 -5.77 -28.70 -25.36
C GLY A 248 -6.48 -28.33 -24.05
N MET A 249 -6.32 -29.18 -23.05
CA MET A 249 -6.86 -28.97 -21.70
C MET A 249 -5.77 -28.47 -20.76
N GLY A 250 -6.13 -27.54 -19.88
CA GLY A 250 -5.23 -26.99 -18.87
C GLY A 250 -4.43 -25.77 -19.33
N ILE A 251 -3.11 -25.86 -19.33
CA ILE A 251 -2.18 -24.75 -19.59
C ILE A 251 -1.48 -24.98 -20.93
N PRO A 252 -1.43 -23.98 -21.84
CA PRO A 252 -0.70 -24.12 -23.09
C PRO A 252 0.81 -24.27 -22.83
N PRO A 253 1.48 -25.29 -23.37
CA PRO A 253 2.92 -25.52 -23.17
C PRO A 253 3.78 -24.66 -24.11
N ILE A 254 3.49 -23.34 -24.15
CA ILE A 254 4.18 -22.39 -25.03
C ILE A 254 4.65 -21.18 -24.23
N ALA A 255 5.74 -20.56 -24.69
CA ALA A 255 6.18 -19.28 -24.15
C ALA A 255 5.12 -18.19 -24.40
N PRO A 256 5.10 -17.12 -23.56
CA PRO A 256 4.27 -15.95 -23.82
C PRO A 256 4.53 -15.40 -25.22
N THR A 257 3.49 -15.33 -26.05
CA THR A 257 3.56 -14.77 -27.41
C THR A 257 3.03 -13.35 -27.42
N LEU A 258 3.47 -12.55 -28.38
CA LEU A 258 2.98 -11.19 -28.57
C LEU A 258 1.50 -11.23 -28.97
N VAL A 259 0.65 -10.62 -28.15
CA VAL A 259 -0.78 -10.47 -28.38
C VAL A 259 -1.16 -9.00 -28.21
N MET A 260 -2.14 -8.56 -28.99
CA MET A 260 -2.65 -7.20 -28.80
C MET A 260 -3.77 -7.26 -27.74
N PRO A 261 -3.65 -6.54 -26.60
CA PRO A 261 -4.64 -6.58 -25.52
C PRO A 261 -6.07 -6.33 -26.00
N TRP A 262 -6.23 -5.44 -26.97
CA TRP A 262 -7.52 -5.09 -27.58
C TRP A 262 -8.07 -6.14 -28.55
N ALA A 263 -7.28 -7.11 -28.97
CA ALA A 263 -7.75 -8.20 -29.81
C ALA A 263 -8.24 -9.41 -29.02
N LEU A 264 -8.06 -9.39 -27.71
CA LEU A 264 -8.49 -10.46 -26.83
C LEU A 264 -9.99 -10.36 -26.51
N PRO A 265 -10.65 -11.49 -26.16
CA PRO A 265 -12.08 -11.52 -25.97
C PRO A 265 -12.54 -10.65 -24.79
N GLY A 266 -13.62 -9.92 -25.03
CA GLY A 266 -14.44 -9.27 -24.02
C GLY A 266 -15.38 -10.27 -23.31
N PRO A 267 -16.36 -9.79 -22.53
CA PRO A 267 -17.31 -10.63 -21.80
C PRO A 267 -18.16 -11.49 -22.72
N ASP A 268 -18.46 -11.02 -23.94
CA ASP A 268 -19.28 -11.72 -24.94
C ASP A 268 -18.46 -12.69 -25.82
N GLY A 269 -17.18 -12.91 -25.51
CA GLY A 269 -16.27 -13.72 -26.29
C GLY A 269 -15.76 -13.07 -27.58
N LEU A 270 -16.21 -11.85 -27.90
CA LEU A 270 -15.78 -11.06 -29.05
C LEU A 270 -14.73 -10.03 -28.65
N PRO A 271 -13.84 -9.59 -29.55
CA PRO A 271 -12.92 -8.48 -29.26
C PRO A 271 -13.69 -7.23 -28.85
N VAL A 272 -13.22 -6.55 -27.82
CA VAL A 272 -13.86 -5.31 -27.36
C VAL A 272 -13.58 -4.19 -28.35
N GLU A 273 -14.63 -3.46 -28.77
CA GLU A 273 -14.45 -2.22 -29.53
C GLU A 273 -13.82 -1.14 -28.66
N TRP A 274 -12.60 -0.77 -28.99
CA TRP A 274 -11.83 0.26 -28.27
C TRP A 274 -12.18 1.65 -28.76
N ASN A 275 -13.02 2.32 -27.97
CA ASN A 275 -13.38 3.71 -28.15
C ASN A 275 -13.13 4.50 -26.85
N LEU A 276 -13.26 5.82 -26.90
CA LEU A 276 -13.05 6.68 -25.74
C LEU A 276 -13.95 6.30 -24.55
N ALA A 277 -15.18 5.90 -24.82
CA ALA A 277 -16.13 5.47 -23.77
C ALA A 277 -15.71 4.16 -23.09
N ALA A 278 -15.06 3.22 -23.80
CA ALA A 278 -14.49 2.03 -23.20
C ALA A 278 -13.32 2.37 -22.29
N VAL A 279 -12.45 3.27 -22.71
CA VAL A 279 -11.33 3.75 -21.89
C VAL A 279 -11.84 4.48 -20.64
N GLU A 280 -12.82 5.38 -20.77
CA GLU A 280 -13.41 6.09 -19.63
C GLU A 280 -13.97 5.12 -18.57
N ARG A 281 -14.62 4.04 -18.98
CA ARG A 281 -15.15 3.02 -18.05
C ARG A 281 -14.04 2.25 -17.32
N LEU A 282 -12.88 2.06 -17.93
CA LEU A 282 -11.73 1.37 -17.35
C LEU A 282 -10.86 2.26 -16.45
N LEU A 283 -10.92 3.60 -16.62
CA LEU A 283 -10.07 4.53 -15.85
C LEU A 283 -10.15 4.36 -14.33
N PRO A 284 -11.33 4.22 -13.70
CA PRO A 284 -11.41 4.04 -12.24
C PRO A 284 -10.70 2.76 -11.78
N ALA A 285 -10.92 1.64 -12.49
CA ALA A 285 -10.27 0.37 -12.18
C ALA A 285 -8.75 0.44 -12.41
N ALA A 286 -8.31 1.02 -13.51
CA ALA A 286 -6.90 1.22 -13.83
C ALA A 286 -6.20 2.12 -12.80
N PHE A 287 -6.85 3.19 -12.36
CA PHE A 287 -6.33 4.05 -11.31
C PHE A 287 -6.24 3.29 -9.97
N SER A 288 -7.25 2.49 -9.64
CA SER A 288 -7.27 1.62 -8.47
C SER A 288 -6.11 0.62 -8.47
N MET A 289 -5.88 -0.01 -9.62
CA MET A 289 -4.74 -0.92 -9.83
C MET A 289 -3.40 -0.20 -9.65
N ALA A 290 -3.26 1.02 -10.21
CA ALA A 290 -2.05 1.80 -10.06
C ALA A 290 -1.78 2.20 -8.61
N MET A 291 -2.79 2.68 -7.89
CA MET A 291 -2.67 3.05 -6.48
C MET A 291 -2.30 1.84 -5.61
N LEU A 292 -2.98 0.71 -5.80
CA LEU A 292 -2.66 -0.52 -5.06
C LEU A 292 -1.24 -1.00 -5.38
N GLY A 293 -0.88 -1.05 -6.67
CA GLY A 293 0.46 -1.45 -7.11
C GLY A 293 1.56 -0.56 -6.53
N ALA A 294 1.32 0.76 -6.47
CA ALA A 294 2.23 1.71 -5.85
C ALA A 294 2.39 1.44 -4.35
N ILE A 295 1.28 1.26 -3.62
CA ILE A 295 1.29 0.98 -2.19
C ILE A 295 2.00 -0.34 -1.89
N GLU A 296 1.60 -1.44 -2.53
CA GLU A 296 2.19 -2.76 -2.29
C GLU A 296 3.68 -2.81 -2.63
N SER A 297 4.09 -2.29 -3.80
CA SER A 297 5.49 -2.34 -4.21
C SER A 297 6.39 -1.53 -3.31
N LEU A 298 5.95 -0.34 -2.86
CA LEU A 298 6.75 0.49 -1.96
C LEU A 298 6.74 -0.04 -0.53
N LEU A 299 5.62 -0.58 -0.03
CA LEU A 299 5.60 -1.29 1.25
C LEU A 299 6.54 -2.51 1.22
N CYS A 300 6.50 -3.30 0.14
CA CYS A 300 7.44 -4.40 -0.06
C CYS A 300 8.89 -3.91 0.00
N ALA A 301 9.23 -2.86 -0.72
CA ALA A 301 10.57 -2.30 -0.75
C ALA A 301 11.03 -1.78 0.62
N VAL A 302 10.14 -1.14 1.39
CA VAL A 302 10.42 -0.70 2.78
C VAL A 302 10.69 -1.90 3.71
N VAL A 303 9.89 -2.97 3.60
CA VAL A 303 10.11 -4.21 4.38
C VAL A 303 11.49 -4.81 4.05
N LEU A 304 11.83 -4.87 2.76
CA LEU A 304 13.12 -5.38 2.30
C LEU A 304 14.30 -4.50 2.75
N ASP A 305 14.13 -3.19 2.78
CA ASP A 305 15.10 -2.25 3.35
C ASP A 305 15.36 -2.58 4.83
N GLY A 306 14.30 -2.85 5.60
CA GLY A 306 14.41 -3.26 6.99
C GLY A 306 15.15 -4.60 7.18
N MET A 307 14.90 -5.57 6.28
CA MET A 307 15.54 -6.89 6.34
C MET A 307 17.02 -6.86 5.93
N THR A 308 17.41 -5.98 5.01
CA THR A 308 18.73 -6.01 4.37
C THR A 308 19.65 -4.85 4.74
N GLY A 309 19.11 -3.78 5.35
CA GLY A 309 19.81 -2.54 5.62
C GLY A 309 20.15 -1.71 4.37
N ARG A 310 19.69 -2.13 3.18
CA ARG A 310 19.91 -1.46 1.90
C ARG A 310 18.68 -0.62 1.55
N LYS A 311 18.87 0.58 1.03
CA LYS A 311 17.77 1.49 0.66
C LYS A 311 17.41 1.34 -0.81
N HIS A 312 16.12 1.25 -1.09
CA HIS A 312 15.54 1.27 -2.43
C HIS A 312 15.39 2.69 -2.97
N SER A 313 15.04 2.83 -4.25
CA SER A 313 14.65 4.08 -4.89
C SER A 313 13.16 4.05 -5.21
N SER A 314 12.34 4.72 -4.39
CA SER A 314 10.86 4.68 -4.47
C SER A 314 10.33 5.10 -5.84
N ASN A 315 10.86 6.19 -6.43
CA ASN A 315 10.40 6.66 -7.73
C ASN A 315 10.82 5.74 -8.88
N ALA A 316 12.04 5.20 -8.83
CA ALA A 316 12.49 4.23 -9.83
C ALA A 316 11.72 2.91 -9.71
N GLU A 317 11.34 2.51 -8.50
CA GLU A 317 10.49 1.34 -8.29
C GLU A 317 9.11 1.51 -8.94
N LEU A 318 8.45 2.67 -8.75
CA LEU A 318 7.17 2.96 -9.40
C LEU A 318 7.28 2.96 -10.92
N VAL A 319 8.33 3.55 -11.49
CA VAL A 319 8.55 3.53 -12.95
C VAL A 319 8.78 2.10 -13.43
N GLY A 320 9.58 1.30 -12.72
CA GLY A 320 9.81 -0.11 -13.07
C GLY A 320 8.53 -0.95 -13.02
N GLN A 321 7.74 -0.79 -11.97
CA GLN A 321 6.43 -1.44 -11.83
C GLN A 321 5.48 -1.02 -12.95
N GLY A 322 5.46 0.27 -13.30
CA GLY A 322 4.67 0.80 -14.41
C GLY A 322 5.08 0.21 -15.75
N LEU A 323 6.38 0.14 -16.04
CA LEU A 323 6.88 -0.49 -17.27
C LEU A 323 6.52 -1.99 -17.31
N GLY A 324 6.64 -2.72 -16.20
CA GLY A 324 6.19 -4.11 -16.13
C GLY A 324 4.72 -4.28 -16.50
N ASN A 325 3.86 -3.39 -15.97
CA ASN A 325 2.43 -3.39 -16.25
C ASN A 325 2.05 -2.85 -17.66
N ILE A 326 2.94 -2.12 -18.32
CA ILE A 326 2.78 -1.75 -19.74
C ILE A 326 3.13 -2.93 -20.64
N PHE A 327 4.26 -3.62 -20.36
CA PHE A 327 4.72 -4.69 -21.24
C PHE A 327 3.98 -6.02 -21.05
N ALA A 328 3.61 -6.38 -19.82
CA ALA A 328 2.96 -7.65 -19.54
C ALA A 328 1.67 -7.91 -20.35
N PRO A 329 0.75 -6.95 -20.54
CA PRO A 329 -0.46 -7.14 -21.34
C PRO A 329 -0.22 -7.56 -22.79
N PHE A 330 0.88 -7.09 -23.41
CA PHE A 330 1.24 -7.49 -24.77
C PHE A 330 1.68 -8.95 -24.89
N PHE A 331 1.83 -9.63 -23.78
CA PHE A 331 2.13 -11.06 -23.70
C PHE A 331 1.07 -11.82 -22.91
N GLY A 332 -0.13 -11.25 -22.79
CA GLY A 332 -1.23 -11.85 -22.07
C GLY A 332 -1.09 -11.81 -20.53
N GLY A 333 -0.16 -11.04 -19.99
CA GLY A 333 0.02 -10.90 -18.54
C GLY A 333 -0.95 -9.91 -17.92
N ILE A 334 -1.49 -10.25 -16.74
CA ILE A 334 -2.32 -9.38 -15.91
C ILE A 334 -1.46 -8.49 -15.01
N THR A 335 -2.10 -7.66 -14.19
CA THR A 335 -1.42 -6.69 -13.32
C THR A 335 -0.43 -7.34 -12.37
N ALA A 336 0.76 -6.76 -12.30
CA ALA A 336 1.86 -7.17 -11.44
C ALA A 336 2.20 -6.11 -10.38
N THR A 337 2.68 -6.57 -9.24
CA THR A 337 3.37 -5.75 -8.24
C THR A 337 4.40 -6.59 -7.47
N ALA A 338 5.21 -5.95 -6.64
CA ALA A 338 6.16 -6.65 -5.78
C ALA A 338 5.43 -7.40 -4.66
N ALA A 339 5.62 -8.72 -4.59
CA ALA A 339 5.00 -9.58 -3.59
C ALA A 339 5.87 -9.68 -2.33
N ILE A 340 5.40 -9.16 -1.20
CA ILE A 340 6.15 -9.10 0.07
C ILE A 340 6.65 -10.49 0.48
N ALA A 341 5.79 -11.49 0.50
CA ALA A 341 6.15 -12.85 0.95
C ALA A 341 7.22 -13.50 0.06
N ARG A 342 7.08 -13.38 -1.28
CA ARG A 342 8.06 -13.90 -2.26
C ARG A 342 9.38 -13.14 -2.18
N SER A 343 9.33 -11.83 -2.04
CA SER A 343 10.51 -10.98 -1.91
C SER A 343 11.26 -11.23 -0.61
N ALA A 344 10.55 -11.41 0.51
CA ALA A 344 11.16 -11.81 1.78
C ALA A 344 11.77 -13.23 1.72
N ALA A 345 11.14 -14.16 0.99
CA ALA A 345 11.72 -15.48 0.73
C ALA A 345 13.00 -15.38 -0.11
N ASN A 346 13.03 -14.48 -1.12
CA ASN A 346 14.21 -14.21 -1.95
C ASN A 346 15.40 -13.73 -1.09
N VAL A 347 15.17 -12.78 -0.19
CA VAL A 347 16.21 -12.30 0.75
C VAL A 347 16.67 -13.42 1.67
N ARG A 348 15.75 -14.22 2.25
CA ARG A 348 16.11 -15.35 3.13
C ARG A 348 16.88 -16.44 2.40
N ALA A 349 16.61 -16.65 1.11
CA ALA A 349 17.36 -17.58 0.25
C ALA A 349 18.74 -17.05 -0.16
N GLY A 350 19.08 -15.80 0.22
CA GLY A 350 20.41 -15.22 0.05
C GLY A 350 20.58 -14.38 -1.21
N ALA A 351 19.51 -13.89 -1.81
CA ALA A 351 19.57 -12.97 -2.95
C ALA A 351 20.43 -11.75 -2.67
N THR A 352 21.16 -11.29 -3.69
CA THR A 352 22.08 -10.14 -3.60
C THR A 352 21.80 -9.05 -4.62
N SER A 353 20.99 -9.34 -5.65
CA SER A 353 20.73 -8.43 -6.75
C SER A 353 19.40 -8.76 -7.45
N PRO A 354 18.92 -7.89 -8.36
CA PRO A 354 17.75 -8.17 -9.19
C PRO A 354 17.88 -9.37 -10.12
N ILE A 355 19.10 -9.90 -10.31
CA ILE A 355 19.33 -11.13 -11.10
C ILE A 355 18.51 -12.30 -10.54
N SER A 356 18.31 -12.38 -9.23
CA SER A 356 17.44 -13.39 -8.62
C SER A 356 15.99 -13.30 -9.13
N GLY A 357 15.47 -12.09 -9.39
CA GLY A 357 14.15 -11.87 -9.99
C GLY A 357 14.09 -12.31 -11.46
N ILE A 358 15.17 -12.09 -12.22
CA ILE A 358 15.27 -12.59 -13.61
C ILE A 358 15.32 -14.12 -13.62
N VAL A 359 16.13 -14.73 -12.74
CA VAL A 359 16.19 -16.20 -12.60
C VAL A 359 14.83 -16.77 -12.21
N HIS A 360 14.13 -16.14 -11.25
CA HIS A 360 12.75 -16.51 -10.90
C HIS A 360 11.83 -16.57 -12.13
N ALA A 361 11.84 -15.55 -12.97
CA ALA A 361 11.02 -15.49 -14.17
C ALA A 361 11.42 -16.57 -15.19
N LEU A 362 12.71 -16.84 -15.37
CA LEU A 362 13.20 -17.92 -16.24
C LEU A 362 12.80 -19.31 -15.73
N VAL A 363 12.77 -19.53 -14.42
CA VAL A 363 12.27 -20.79 -13.83
C VAL A 363 10.78 -20.97 -14.10
N VAL A 364 9.98 -19.90 -14.00
CA VAL A 364 8.55 -19.96 -14.36
C VAL A 364 8.37 -20.23 -15.85
N LEU A 365 9.21 -19.62 -16.70
CA LEU A 365 9.21 -19.89 -18.16
C LEU A 365 9.56 -21.35 -18.45
N ALA A 366 10.60 -21.88 -17.83
CA ALA A 366 10.98 -23.28 -17.98
C ALA A 366 9.86 -24.22 -17.52
N ALA A 367 9.19 -23.87 -16.42
CA ALA A 367 8.07 -24.67 -15.93
C ALA A 367 6.88 -24.72 -16.90
N ILE A 368 6.50 -23.60 -17.53
CA ILE A 368 5.40 -23.61 -18.49
C ILE A 368 5.74 -24.42 -19.74
N LEU A 369 7.01 -24.39 -20.19
CA LEU A 369 7.45 -25.13 -21.38
C LEU A 369 7.55 -26.64 -21.14
N VAL A 370 7.97 -27.04 -19.93
CA VAL A 370 8.30 -28.45 -19.64
C VAL A 370 7.22 -29.12 -18.79
N LEU A 371 6.66 -28.40 -17.81
CA LEU A 371 5.76 -28.98 -16.80
C LEU A 371 4.26 -28.67 -17.06
N ALA A 372 3.87 -27.94 -18.10
CA ALA A 372 2.48 -27.57 -18.34
C ALA A 372 1.51 -28.78 -18.31
N PRO A 373 1.82 -29.95 -18.93
CA PRO A 373 0.94 -31.12 -18.84
C PRO A 373 0.75 -31.63 -17.41
N TRP A 374 1.81 -31.58 -16.59
CA TRP A 374 1.77 -31.98 -15.18
C TRP A 374 1.05 -30.95 -14.30
N LEU A 375 1.22 -29.68 -14.59
CA LEU A 375 0.54 -28.59 -13.90
C LEU A 375 -0.98 -28.63 -14.14
N SER A 376 -1.44 -29.19 -15.23
CA SER A 376 -2.86 -29.39 -15.52
C SER A 376 -3.56 -30.34 -14.53
N TRP A 377 -2.82 -31.20 -13.86
CA TRP A 377 -3.34 -32.09 -12.81
C TRP A 377 -3.48 -31.42 -11.44
N LEU A 378 -3.09 -30.15 -11.28
CA LEU A 378 -3.24 -29.43 -10.02
C LEU A 378 -4.73 -29.28 -9.66
N PRO A 379 -5.15 -29.78 -8.47
CA PRO A 379 -6.51 -29.60 -7.99
C PRO A 379 -6.80 -28.14 -7.62
N LEU A 380 -7.97 -27.63 -7.97
CA LEU A 380 -8.39 -26.26 -7.61
C LEU A 380 -8.51 -26.11 -6.10
N SER A 381 -8.92 -27.13 -5.38
CA SER A 381 -9.00 -27.15 -3.91
C SER A 381 -7.62 -27.03 -3.23
N ALA A 382 -6.57 -27.63 -3.82
CA ALA A 382 -5.20 -27.44 -3.35
C ALA A 382 -4.73 -26.00 -3.56
N MET A 383 -5.09 -25.38 -4.68
CA MET A 383 -4.77 -23.98 -4.96
C MET A 383 -5.54 -23.02 -4.07
N ALA A 384 -6.81 -23.33 -3.76
CA ALA A 384 -7.60 -22.60 -2.79
C ALA A 384 -6.95 -22.65 -1.39
N ALA A 385 -6.44 -23.82 -0.97
CA ALA A 385 -5.71 -23.95 0.30
C ALA A 385 -4.45 -23.05 0.36
N LEU A 386 -3.70 -22.94 -0.76
CA LEU A 386 -2.57 -22.00 -0.88
C LEU A 386 -3.03 -20.55 -0.69
N LEU A 387 -4.12 -20.15 -1.35
CA LEU A 387 -4.64 -18.78 -1.26
C LEU A 387 -5.24 -18.46 0.12
N LEU A 388 -5.80 -19.44 0.83
CA LEU A 388 -6.23 -19.27 2.23
C LEU A 388 -5.04 -18.94 3.15
N ILE A 389 -3.90 -19.61 2.98
CA ILE A 389 -2.67 -19.29 3.73
C ILE A 389 -2.14 -17.88 3.34
N VAL A 390 -2.22 -17.53 2.06
CA VAL A 390 -1.83 -16.19 1.61
C VAL A 390 -2.74 -15.14 2.23
N ALA A 391 -4.06 -15.34 2.23
CA ALA A 391 -5.03 -14.46 2.87
C ALA A 391 -4.76 -14.33 4.38
N TRP A 392 -4.50 -15.43 5.07
CA TRP A 392 -4.14 -15.41 6.48
C TRP A 392 -2.87 -14.57 6.74
N ASN A 393 -1.82 -14.81 5.98
CA ASN A 393 -0.56 -14.06 6.12
C ASN A 393 -0.74 -12.57 5.79
N MET A 394 -1.57 -12.25 4.79
CA MET A 394 -1.86 -10.88 4.36
C MET A 394 -2.72 -10.12 5.37
N SER A 395 -3.56 -10.80 6.13
CA SER A 395 -4.40 -10.19 7.17
C SER A 395 -3.58 -9.57 8.30
N GLU A 396 -2.32 -10.01 8.48
CA GLU A 396 -1.47 -9.62 9.61
C GLU A 396 -2.21 -9.61 10.95
N ALA A 397 -3.09 -10.61 11.16
CA ALA A 397 -4.04 -10.67 12.28
C ALA A 397 -3.39 -10.38 13.63
N HIS A 398 -2.15 -10.79 13.83
CA HIS A 398 -1.39 -10.49 15.04
C HIS A 398 -1.20 -8.98 15.25
N LYS A 399 -0.80 -8.24 14.20
CA LYS A 399 -0.62 -6.77 14.27
C LYS A 399 -1.96 -6.05 14.43
N VAL A 400 -3.01 -6.55 13.76
CA VAL A 400 -4.38 -6.02 13.92
C VAL A 400 -4.83 -6.13 15.39
N VAL A 401 -4.68 -7.30 16.01
CA VAL A 401 -5.02 -7.51 17.42
C VAL A 401 -4.15 -6.64 18.34
N GLU A 402 -2.86 -6.52 18.06
CA GLU A 402 -1.96 -5.66 18.83
C GLU A 402 -2.37 -4.19 18.73
N LEU A 403 -2.70 -3.70 17.54
CA LEU A 403 -3.18 -2.33 17.32
C LEU A 403 -4.49 -2.08 18.07
N ILE A 404 -5.46 -2.99 17.99
CA ILE A 404 -6.74 -2.86 18.72
C ILE A 404 -6.52 -2.77 20.25
N ARG A 405 -5.52 -3.49 20.77
CA ARG A 405 -5.25 -3.53 22.21
C ARG A 405 -4.43 -2.34 22.72
N ARG A 406 -3.54 -1.79 21.90
CA ARG A 406 -2.51 -0.82 22.34
C ARG A 406 -2.59 0.57 21.71
N ALA A 407 -3.21 0.68 20.54
CA ALA A 407 -3.27 1.96 19.83
C ALA A 407 -4.36 2.90 20.39
N PRO A 408 -4.24 4.20 20.12
CA PRO A 408 -5.31 5.17 20.39
C PRO A 408 -6.62 4.76 19.72
N LYS A 409 -7.76 5.11 20.33
CA LYS A 409 -9.10 4.81 19.79
C LYS A 409 -9.32 5.36 18.38
N SER A 410 -8.67 6.48 18.03
CA SER A 410 -8.66 7.06 16.70
C SER A 410 -8.13 6.09 15.65
N ASP A 411 -6.97 5.45 15.92
CA ASP A 411 -6.34 4.51 14.99
C ASP A 411 -7.13 3.22 14.85
N VAL A 412 -7.72 2.74 15.96
CA VAL A 412 -8.62 1.58 15.94
C VAL A 412 -9.85 1.88 15.09
N LEU A 413 -10.44 3.07 15.22
CA LEU A 413 -11.58 3.48 14.39
C LEU A 413 -11.21 3.50 12.91
N VAL A 414 -10.07 4.09 12.55
CA VAL A 414 -9.58 4.13 11.17
C VAL A 414 -9.40 2.72 10.61
N LEU A 415 -8.76 1.82 11.37
CA LEU A 415 -8.57 0.42 10.99
C LEU A 415 -9.91 -0.28 10.70
N LEU A 416 -10.86 -0.19 11.63
CA LEU A 416 -12.16 -0.86 11.48
C LEU A 416 -12.98 -0.30 10.32
N VAL A 417 -12.98 1.03 10.13
CA VAL A 417 -13.64 1.68 8.99
C VAL A 417 -13.02 1.24 7.68
N CYS A 418 -11.68 1.25 7.55
CA CYS A 418 -10.98 0.78 6.36
C CYS A 418 -11.28 -0.69 6.07
N LEU A 419 -11.24 -1.55 7.08
CA LEU A 419 -11.55 -2.97 6.93
C LEU A 419 -12.97 -3.18 6.42
N LEU A 420 -13.95 -2.52 7.05
CA LEU A 420 -15.36 -2.65 6.69
C LEU A 420 -15.63 -2.13 5.26
N LEU A 421 -15.10 -0.94 4.93
CA LEU A 421 -15.25 -0.36 3.60
C LEU A 421 -14.58 -1.22 2.51
N THR A 422 -13.44 -1.85 2.80
CA THR A 422 -12.78 -2.77 1.85
C THR A 422 -13.62 -4.01 1.57
N VAL A 423 -14.30 -4.55 2.59
CA VAL A 423 -15.15 -5.75 2.45
C VAL A 423 -16.45 -5.43 1.72
N ILE A 424 -17.11 -4.31 2.05
CA ILE A 424 -18.46 -4.00 1.55
C ILE A 424 -18.45 -3.30 0.19
N PHE A 425 -17.50 -2.37 -0.02
CA PHE A 425 -17.43 -1.57 -1.25
C PHE A 425 -16.21 -1.98 -2.08
N ASP A 426 -15.16 -1.17 -2.03
CA ASP A 426 -13.89 -1.44 -2.67
C ASP A 426 -12.74 -0.80 -1.87
N MET A 427 -11.50 -1.22 -2.18
CA MET A 427 -10.34 -0.77 -1.45
C MET A 427 -9.96 0.69 -1.74
N VAL A 428 -10.31 1.26 -2.90
CA VAL A 428 -9.98 2.67 -3.22
C VAL A 428 -10.81 3.60 -2.35
N ILE A 429 -12.10 3.29 -2.22
CA ILE A 429 -12.99 3.96 -1.29
C ILE A 429 -12.44 3.81 0.13
N ALA A 430 -12.07 2.59 0.54
CA ALA A 430 -11.55 2.33 1.87
C ALA A 430 -10.26 3.11 2.18
N ILE A 431 -9.29 3.12 1.27
CA ILE A 431 -8.03 3.86 1.45
C ILE A 431 -8.29 5.36 1.47
N THR A 432 -9.09 5.87 0.52
CA THR A 432 -9.39 7.30 0.43
C THR A 432 -10.07 7.81 1.70
N PHE A 433 -11.14 7.15 2.11
CA PHE A 433 -11.84 7.49 3.36
C PHE A 433 -10.96 7.27 4.58
N GLY A 434 -10.18 6.21 4.62
CA GLY A 434 -9.27 5.91 5.71
C GLY A 434 -8.19 6.97 5.90
N VAL A 435 -7.56 7.42 4.82
CA VAL A 435 -6.55 8.49 4.87
C VAL A 435 -7.19 9.82 5.27
N ILE A 436 -8.36 10.16 4.72
CA ILE A 436 -9.10 11.37 5.11
C ILE A 436 -9.46 11.32 6.60
N LEU A 437 -10.06 10.22 7.06
CA LEU A 437 -10.45 10.04 8.45
C LEU A 437 -9.24 10.10 9.39
N ALA A 438 -8.15 9.40 9.05
CA ALA A 438 -6.92 9.44 9.83
C ALA A 438 -6.35 10.86 9.92
N SER A 439 -6.33 11.60 8.81
CA SER A 439 -5.85 12.98 8.75
C SER A 439 -6.72 13.91 9.61
N LEU A 440 -8.04 13.78 9.55
CA LEU A 440 -8.97 14.57 10.36
C LEU A 440 -8.82 14.29 11.86
N LEU A 441 -8.71 13.00 12.23
CA LEU A 441 -8.52 12.62 13.63
C LEU A 441 -7.14 13.08 14.16
N PHE A 442 -6.09 12.97 13.34
CA PHE A 442 -4.77 13.48 13.68
C PHE A 442 -4.78 15.01 13.88
N MET A 443 -5.40 15.75 12.95
CA MET A 443 -5.55 17.21 13.10
C MET A 443 -6.30 17.59 14.38
N ARG A 444 -7.37 16.85 14.71
CA ARG A 444 -8.12 17.05 15.97
C ARG A 444 -7.26 16.81 17.19
N GLU A 445 -6.44 15.75 17.22
CA GLU A 445 -5.55 15.48 18.36
C GLU A 445 -4.47 16.55 18.50
N ILE A 446 -3.85 16.98 17.39
CA ILE A 446 -2.87 18.08 17.42
C ILE A 446 -3.52 19.40 17.90
N ALA A 447 -4.76 19.68 17.45
CA ALA A 447 -5.47 20.88 17.91
C ALA A 447 -5.75 20.87 19.42
N LYS A 448 -6.05 19.70 20.01
CA LYS A 448 -6.24 19.55 21.46
C LYS A 448 -4.95 19.69 22.27
N MET A 449 -3.80 19.39 21.66
CA MET A 449 -2.50 19.54 22.31
C MET A 449 -2.10 21.01 22.48
N THR A 450 -2.66 21.90 21.64
CA THR A 450 -2.42 23.34 21.79
C THR A 450 -3.20 23.86 22.99
N LYS A 451 -2.47 24.26 24.03
CA LYS A 451 -3.02 24.71 25.32
C LYS A 451 -2.51 26.08 25.67
N LEU A 452 -3.34 26.79 26.41
CA LEU A 452 -3.00 28.03 27.07
C LEU A 452 -2.58 27.74 28.51
N HIS A 453 -1.47 28.31 28.95
CA HIS A 453 -0.98 28.21 30.32
C HIS A 453 -0.85 29.59 30.91
N ASP A 454 -1.51 29.83 32.03
CA ASP A 454 -1.30 31.01 32.85
C ASP A 454 0.06 30.90 33.57
N LEU A 455 0.94 31.83 33.34
CA LEU A 455 2.24 31.92 34.01
C LEU A 455 2.29 32.97 35.12
N ALA A 456 1.25 33.76 35.31
CA ALA A 456 1.20 34.77 36.36
C ALA A 456 1.23 34.16 37.78
N GLU A 457 0.67 32.96 37.95
CA GLU A 457 0.70 32.21 39.21
C GLU A 457 2.05 31.52 39.47
N HIS A 458 2.95 31.45 38.48
CA HIS A 458 4.24 30.81 38.65
C HIS A 458 5.18 31.68 39.48
N LYS A 459 5.72 31.13 40.58
CA LYS A 459 6.59 31.83 41.56
C LYS A 459 7.70 32.66 40.93
N ARG A 460 8.19 32.31 39.76
CA ARG A 460 9.25 33.01 39.04
C ARG A 460 8.80 34.33 38.44
N TYR A 461 7.55 34.44 38.00
CA TYR A 461 7.05 35.58 37.22
C TYR A 461 6.02 36.43 38.00
N ALA A 462 5.50 35.94 39.13
CA ALA A 462 4.42 36.57 39.90
C ALA A 462 4.71 38.02 40.31
N HIS A 463 5.98 38.41 40.42
CA HIS A 463 6.41 39.78 40.79
C HIS A 463 6.87 40.61 39.58
N GLU A 464 6.93 40.01 38.37
CA GLU A 464 7.41 40.67 37.16
C GLU A 464 6.27 41.02 36.19
N VAL A 465 5.06 40.48 36.41
CA VAL A 465 3.90 40.81 35.59
C VAL A 465 3.50 42.25 35.82
N PRO A 466 3.28 43.08 34.76
CA PRO A 466 2.86 44.47 34.90
C PRO A 466 1.57 44.62 35.72
N ASP A 467 1.44 45.72 36.43
CA ASP A 467 0.20 46.06 37.17
C ASP A 467 -0.99 46.02 36.21
N ASN A 468 -2.01 45.26 36.57
CA ASN A 468 -3.18 45.04 35.73
C ASN A 468 -2.88 44.32 34.38
N GLY A 469 -1.80 43.50 34.32
CA GLY A 469 -1.38 42.68 33.19
C GLY A 469 -1.69 41.20 33.35
N LEU A 470 -1.68 40.50 32.24
CA LEU A 470 -1.78 39.05 32.17
C LEU A 470 -0.56 38.46 31.46
N LEU A 471 -0.15 37.29 31.88
CA LEU A 471 0.95 36.54 31.26
C LEU A 471 0.49 35.14 30.91
N TYR A 472 0.43 34.87 29.62
CA TYR A 472 0.07 33.55 29.10
C TYR A 472 1.14 32.98 28.20
N LYS A 473 1.33 31.66 28.28
CA LYS A 473 2.15 30.88 27.35
C LYS A 473 1.23 30.03 26.47
N ILE A 474 1.41 30.13 25.15
CA ILE A 474 0.80 29.20 24.20
C ILE A 474 1.76 28.03 23.96
N ASN A 475 1.31 26.82 24.26
CA ASN A 475 2.06 25.59 24.05
C ASN A 475 1.44 24.77 22.93
N GLY A 476 2.11 24.66 21.80
CA GLY A 476 1.67 23.90 20.62
C GLY A 476 1.46 24.75 19.37
N PRO A 477 1.18 24.11 18.23
CA PRO A 477 1.04 24.77 16.94
C PRO A 477 -0.27 25.59 16.84
N LEU A 478 -0.15 26.83 16.39
CA LEU A 478 -1.29 27.71 16.10
C LEU A 478 -1.67 27.62 14.62
N PHE A 479 -2.53 26.66 14.30
CA PHE A 479 -3.07 26.47 12.96
C PHE A 479 -4.61 26.62 12.97
N PHE A 480 -5.21 26.61 11.77
CA PHE A 480 -6.63 26.90 11.58
C PHE A 480 -7.59 26.18 12.56
N ALA A 481 -7.29 24.93 12.95
CA ALA A 481 -8.15 24.14 13.83
C ALA A 481 -7.97 24.44 15.34
N ALA A 482 -6.88 25.11 15.73
CA ALA A 482 -6.56 25.40 17.13
C ALA A 482 -6.65 26.91 17.48
N ALA A 483 -6.27 27.76 16.55
CA ALA A 483 -6.02 29.17 16.81
C ALA A 483 -7.28 29.93 17.28
N GLU A 484 -8.42 29.73 16.63
CA GLU A 484 -9.68 30.42 17.02
C GLU A 484 -10.07 30.09 18.46
N ARG A 485 -9.96 28.82 18.86
CA ARG A 485 -10.28 28.39 20.22
C ARG A 485 -9.33 29.03 21.25
N VAL A 486 -8.03 29.04 20.97
CA VAL A 486 -7.02 29.58 21.87
C VAL A 486 -7.20 31.09 22.03
N PHE A 487 -7.44 31.82 20.95
CA PHE A 487 -7.65 33.26 21.02
C PHE A 487 -9.00 33.64 21.63
N ALA A 488 -10.07 32.85 21.41
CA ALA A 488 -11.34 33.05 22.10
C ALA A 488 -11.22 32.83 23.63
N GLU A 489 -10.43 31.85 24.05
CA GLU A 489 -10.13 31.60 25.47
C GLU A 489 -9.35 32.77 26.07
N LEU A 490 -8.34 33.28 25.36
CA LEU A 490 -7.61 34.49 25.78
C LEU A 490 -8.51 35.74 25.89
N GLU A 491 -9.36 35.96 24.90
CA GLU A 491 -10.31 37.09 24.88
C GLU A 491 -11.23 37.10 26.09
N ALA A 492 -11.65 35.92 26.54
CA ALA A 492 -12.49 35.80 27.74
C ALA A 492 -11.75 36.19 29.02
N GLN A 493 -10.42 35.95 29.07
CA GLN A 493 -9.59 36.24 30.25
C GLN A 493 -9.12 37.70 30.34
N VAL A 494 -9.03 38.39 29.21
CA VAL A 494 -8.42 39.74 29.13
C VAL A 494 -9.32 40.87 29.67
N LYS A 495 -10.59 40.57 29.94
CA LYS A 495 -11.54 41.60 30.42
C LYS A 495 -11.09 42.32 31.69
N GLY A 496 -10.94 43.65 31.62
CA GLY A 496 -10.53 44.48 32.75
C GLY A 496 -9.01 44.65 32.88
N HIS A 497 -8.19 44.05 32.03
CA HIS A 497 -6.73 44.18 32.03
C HIS A 497 -6.27 45.17 30.95
N LYS A 498 -5.07 45.73 31.12
CA LYS A 498 -4.49 46.72 30.19
C LYS A 498 -3.37 46.17 29.34
N VAL A 499 -2.69 45.13 29.80
CA VAL A 499 -1.55 44.52 29.12
C VAL A 499 -1.71 43.02 29.10
N LEU A 500 -1.49 42.43 27.93
CA LEU A 500 -1.40 40.98 27.75
C LEU A 500 -0.02 40.63 27.19
N VAL A 501 0.78 39.92 27.98
CA VAL A 501 2.04 39.35 27.56
C VAL A 501 1.81 37.91 27.11
N LEU A 502 2.19 37.62 25.87
CA LEU A 502 1.97 36.33 25.24
C LEU A 502 3.29 35.68 24.85
N GLN A 503 3.73 34.67 25.61
CA GLN A 503 4.92 33.89 25.31
C GLN A 503 4.61 32.84 24.21
N MET A 504 5.32 32.92 23.08
CA MET A 504 5.11 32.06 21.90
C MET A 504 6.34 31.18 21.60
N GLU A 505 7.25 30.95 22.55
CA GLU A 505 8.42 30.06 22.41
C GLU A 505 8.06 28.64 21.96
N ALA A 506 6.95 28.10 22.43
CA ALA A 506 6.49 26.76 22.11
C ALA A 506 5.57 26.69 20.88
N VAL A 507 5.35 27.80 20.18
CA VAL A 507 4.56 27.86 18.96
C VAL A 507 5.45 27.57 17.76
N SER A 508 5.45 26.34 17.28
CA SER A 508 6.31 25.90 16.17
C SER A 508 5.75 26.22 14.79
N ILE A 509 4.43 26.36 14.66
CA ILE A 509 3.72 26.57 13.38
C ILE A 509 2.66 27.67 13.57
N LEU A 510 2.62 28.59 12.62
CA LEU A 510 1.56 29.57 12.41
C LEU A 510 1.18 29.53 10.92
N ASP A 511 0.05 28.89 10.58
CA ASP A 511 -0.46 28.82 9.21
C ASP A 511 -1.33 30.04 8.84
N ALA A 512 -1.95 30.02 7.66
CA ALA A 512 -2.80 31.12 7.20
C ALA A 512 -4.04 31.33 8.10
N GLY A 513 -4.63 30.24 8.60
CA GLY A 513 -5.77 30.29 9.53
C GLY A 513 -5.35 30.84 10.90
N GLY A 514 -4.24 30.35 11.43
CA GLY A 514 -3.64 30.85 12.66
C GLY A 514 -3.26 32.34 12.57
N LEU A 515 -2.68 32.76 11.45
CA LEU A 515 -2.38 34.17 11.17
C LEU A 515 -3.64 35.04 11.16
N SER A 516 -4.72 34.58 10.47
CA SER A 516 -5.98 35.31 10.42
C SER A 516 -6.60 35.48 11.81
N ALA A 517 -6.61 34.41 12.61
CA ALA A 517 -7.09 34.43 13.98
C ALA A 517 -6.25 35.37 14.88
N PHE A 518 -4.92 35.32 14.74
CA PHE A 518 -4.01 36.22 15.45
C PHE A 518 -4.27 37.70 15.12
N LEU A 519 -4.41 38.03 13.83
CA LEU A 519 -4.69 39.40 13.38
C LEU A 519 -6.05 39.89 13.86
N HIS A 520 -7.05 39.02 13.86
CA HIS A 520 -8.38 39.33 14.38
C HIS A 520 -8.32 39.61 15.88
N PHE A 521 -7.67 38.73 16.64
CA PHE A 521 -7.44 38.90 18.07
C PHE A 521 -6.68 40.21 18.39
N GLY A 522 -5.58 40.51 17.67
CA GLY A 522 -4.85 41.76 17.86
C GLY A 522 -5.70 43.02 17.63
N LYS A 523 -6.59 43.01 16.63
CA LYS A 523 -7.57 44.08 16.40
C LYS A 523 -8.58 44.22 17.55
N GLN A 524 -9.03 43.10 18.11
CA GLN A 524 -9.95 43.10 19.25
C GLN A 524 -9.26 43.67 20.50
N MET A 525 -8.00 43.26 20.79
CA MET A 525 -7.21 43.80 21.87
C MET A 525 -7.01 45.32 21.75
N ALA A 526 -6.65 45.77 20.56
CA ALA A 526 -6.50 47.21 20.30
C ALA A 526 -7.81 48.01 20.50
N LYS A 527 -8.98 47.44 20.13
CA LYS A 527 -10.30 48.05 20.38
C LYS A 527 -10.66 48.06 21.86
N ALA A 528 -10.27 47.04 22.60
CA ALA A 528 -10.47 46.94 24.04
C ALA A 528 -9.50 47.82 24.85
N GLY A 529 -8.54 48.49 24.19
CA GLY A 529 -7.50 49.31 24.87
C GLY A 529 -6.44 48.47 25.58
N VAL A 530 -6.25 47.20 25.15
CA VAL A 530 -5.29 46.26 25.72
C VAL A 530 -4.07 46.21 24.82
N GLU A 531 -2.90 46.43 25.40
CA GLU A 531 -1.60 46.28 24.75
C GLU A 531 -1.22 44.81 24.69
N LEU A 532 -1.00 44.30 23.47
CA LEU A 532 -0.56 42.94 23.21
C LEU A 532 0.95 42.90 23.00
N ARG A 533 1.68 42.27 23.93
CA ARG A 533 3.13 42.06 23.89
C ARG A 533 3.42 40.61 23.57
N VAL A 534 4.06 40.34 22.42
CA VAL A 534 4.38 38.98 21.96
C VAL A 534 5.87 38.74 22.13
N ALA A 535 6.23 37.72 22.91
CA ALA A 535 7.60 37.35 23.22
C ALA A 535 8.02 36.03 22.60
N GLU A 536 9.30 35.90 22.28
CA GLU A 536 9.99 34.64 21.93
C GLU A 536 9.38 33.92 20.73
N LEU A 537 9.12 34.65 19.66
CA LEU A 537 8.62 34.07 18.43
C LEU A 537 9.66 33.14 17.79
N GLN A 538 9.28 31.91 17.49
CA GLN A 538 10.09 31.00 16.68
C GLN A 538 10.20 31.47 15.23
N PHE A 539 11.19 30.95 14.51
CA PHE A 539 11.51 31.34 13.13
C PHE A 539 10.32 31.23 12.15
N GLN A 540 9.52 30.16 12.22
CA GLN A 540 8.41 29.94 11.28
C GLN A 540 7.26 30.94 11.52
N PRO A 541 6.71 31.11 12.74
CA PRO A 541 5.74 32.16 13.06
C PRO A 541 6.23 33.57 12.71
N LEU A 542 7.47 33.91 13.06
CA LEU A 542 8.08 35.20 12.72
C LEU A 542 8.10 35.45 11.21
N LYS A 543 8.53 34.44 10.44
CA LYS A 543 8.53 34.52 8.98
C LYS A 543 7.13 34.69 8.39
N THR A 544 6.12 34.04 8.97
CA THR A 544 4.71 34.16 8.53
C THR A 544 4.19 35.57 8.77
N LEU A 545 4.40 36.12 9.97
CA LEU A 545 4.02 37.51 10.32
C LEU A 545 4.74 38.54 9.46
N ALA A 546 6.04 38.37 9.22
CA ALA A 546 6.84 39.27 8.37
C ALA A 546 6.35 39.27 6.91
N ARG A 547 6.01 38.10 6.34
CA ARG A 547 5.41 37.98 4.99
C ARG A 547 4.04 38.65 4.89
N ALA A 548 3.26 38.61 5.96
CA ALA A 548 1.97 39.29 6.06
C ALA A 548 2.12 40.80 6.33
N LYS A 549 3.36 41.32 6.39
CA LYS A 549 3.68 42.72 6.68
C LYS A 549 3.08 43.23 7.99
N VAL A 550 2.97 42.34 8.98
CA VAL A 550 2.56 42.72 10.33
C VAL A 550 3.69 43.52 10.96
N ARG A 551 3.39 44.79 11.34
CA ARG A 551 4.37 45.70 11.93
C ARG A 551 4.01 45.97 13.39
N PRO A 552 5.01 46.20 14.27
CA PRO A 552 4.77 46.71 15.61
C PRO A 552 3.97 48.01 15.57
N GLN A 553 3.09 48.17 16.54
CA GLN A 553 2.27 49.37 16.75
C GLN A 553 2.38 49.74 18.23
N PRO A 554 3.15 50.80 18.59
CA PRO A 554 3.37 51.17 19.96
C PRO A 554 2.07 51.28 20.78
N GLY A 555 2.03 50.65 21.94
CA GLY A 555 0.89 50.61 22.83
C GLY A 555 -0.29 49.77 22.37
N LYS A 556 -0.16 48.98 21.23
CA LYS A 556 -1.19 48.08 20.72
C LYS A 556 -0.69 46.69 20.47
N LEU A 557 0.39 46.54 19.69
CA LEU A 557 1.01 45.25 19.34
C LEU A 557 2.52 45.41 19.23
N GLU A 558 3.25 44.80 20.12
CA GLU A 558 4.69 44.83 20.13
C GLU A 558 5.31 43.44 20.19
N PHE A 559 6.53 43.29 19.64
CA PHE A 559 7.26 42.03 19.56
C PHE A 559 8.58 42.14 20.28
N TYR A 560 8.88 41.17 21.14
CA TYR A 560 10.08 41.18 22.00
C TYR A 560 10.90 39.90 21.77
N GLY A 561 12.23 40.05 21.88
CA GLY A 561 13.17 38.94 21.72
C GLY A 561 13.12 37.96 22.89
N SER A 562 12.85 38.47 24.10
CA SER A 562 12.77 37.67 25.32
C SER A 562 11.50 37.99 26.13
N LEU A 563 11.13 37.05 27.01
CA LEU A 563 9.99 37.23 27.91
C LEU A 563 10.26 38.38 28.90
N GLU A 564 11.53 38.54 29.38
CA GLU A 564 11.91 39.59 30.30
C GLU A 564 11.74 40.99 29.70
N GLU A 565 12.11 41.16 28.41
CA GLU A 565 11.88 42.43 27.70
C GLU A 565 10.37 42.72 27.57
N ALA A 566 9.56 41.72 27.26
CA ALA A 566 8.11 41.88 27.11
C ALA A 566 7.43 42.25 28.45
N LEU A 567 7.88 41.69 29.56
CA LEU A 567 7.37 42.01 30.90
C LEU A 567 7.69 43.45 31.29
N LYS A 568 8.90 43.92 31.01
CA LYS A 568 9.32 45.30 31.29
C LYS A 568 8.76 46.32 30.29
N GLY A 569 8.41 45.86 29.07
CA GLY A 569 7.99 46.73 27.98
C GLY A 569 9.14 47.55 27.38
N GLU A 570 10.37 47.08 27.53
CA GLU A 570 11.59 47.76 27.08
C GLU A 570 12.42 46.86 26.17
N HIS A 571 12.88 47.38 25.04
CA HIS A 571 13.80 46.68 24.14
C HIS A 571 15.23 46.82 24.65
N LEU A 572 15.77 45.81 25.33
CA LEU A 572 17.11 45.82 25.95
C LEU A 572 18.25 45.95 24.93
N HIS A 573 18.03 45.71 23.65
CA HIS A 573 19.04 45.76 22.59
C HIS A 573 19.28 47.16 21.99
N GLU A 574 18.44 48.16 22.21
CA GLU A 574 18.69 49.53 21.73
C GLU A 574 19.70 50.33 22.61
N ALA A 575 20.01 49.85 23.82
CA ALA A 575 20.96 50.49 24.72
C ALA A 575 22.44 50.18 24.44
N ALA A 576 22.77 49.28 23.49
CA ALA A 576 24.15 48.85 23.21
C ALA A 576 24.75 49.40 21.88
N VAL A 577 24.09 50.34 21.21
CA VAL A 577 24.58 50.98 19.97
C VAL A 577 24.42 52.51 20.08
N ASN A 578 25.01 53.09 21.09
CA ASN A 578 25.35 54.52 21.15
C ASN A 578 26.78 54.69 21.62
#